data_b10057b3c35ac59c2aa3256b67315655
#
_entry.id   b10057b3c35ac59c2aa3256b67315655
#
_cell.length_a   1.000
_cell.length_b   1.000
_cell.length_c   1.000
_cell.angle_alpha   90.00
_cell.angle_beta   90.00
_cell.angle_gamma   90.00
#
_symmetry.space_group_name_H-M   'P 1'
#
loop_
_entity.id
_entity.type
_entity.pdbx_description
1 polymer ?
#
loop_
_entity_poly.entity_id
_entity_poly.type
_entity_poly.pdbx_seq_one_letter_code
_entity_poly.pdbx_strand_id
1 'polypeptide(L)'
;MFCIFKNNSIFLHAIKGILDKGMKKIVTIFALLGTLLSAEAQNTLSLDSCRAMALRNNKKINVSRLKKDVAYNLRKSARTQYLPKVDAMGGYEWFSREISLLNKGQKSTLSNIGTNLSSGLSGGMNELLGQMVSQGQISPDAAQQLGQVLGEKMAPVANKLNATGQGIVDAFRTDTRNIFAGSVMLRQPIYMGGAIIAANKLADIGENMAANDLDLQTQTTLFSIDQAYWMVVSLKQKEKLAISYRDLVKKLNEDVHKMIKQGVATRADGLKVDVKVNEAEMQITQVEDGLALSKMLLCQLCGIPMNQEITLADEDKDALNLSIASTHAEQQTALSDSSLSSRPELRLLQNVTDASKQATNLVKAAFLPHVALTGGYMISNPNVWNGFQKNFTGVWNVGVLVQIPVWNWGEGAYKVRAAKATAHIAQMNFDDTREKIQLQVTQSQFKVKEAEKKLNMARKNINSAEENLRCANLGFKEGVMDVTDVMAAQTAWQQAQSQKIDAEIDVKLTQVGLNKALGILR
;
A
#
# COMPACT_ATOMS: atom_id res chain seq x y z
N MET A 1 -4.41 53.35 56.21
CA MET A 1 -4.39 52.26 55.25
C MET A 1 -4.16 50.93 55.96
N PHE A 2 -5.00 50.65 56.94
CA PHE A 2 -4.93 49.44 57.80
C PHE A 2 -6.30 49.18 58.37
N CYS A 3 -7.24 48.62 57.61
CA CYS A 3 -8.54 48.17 58.11
C CYS A 3 -9.40 47.50 57.03
N ILE A 4 -8.90 46.46 56.37
CA ILE A 4 -9.73 45.55 55.48
C ILE A 4 -9.18 44.12 55.51
N PHE A 5 -8.71 43.59 56.59
CA PHE A 5 -8.23 42.19 56.64
C PHE A 5 -8.76 41.43 57.89
N LYS A 6 -10.02 41.58 58.25
CA LYS A 6 -10.56 40.84 59.42
C LYS A 6 -11.86 40.06 59.18
N ASN A 7 -12.36 39.99 57.90
CA ASN A 7 -13.64 39.29 57.63
C ASN A 7 -13.57 38.12 56.69
N ASN A 8 -12.34 37.69 56.25
CA ASN A 8 -12.18 36.58 55.27
C ASN A 8 -12.01 35.19 55.90
N SER A 9 -11.83 35.07 57.22
CA SER A 9 -11.60 33.75 57.84
C SER A 9 -12.87 32.91 58.02
N ILE A 10 -14.02 33.57 58.25
CA ILE A 10 -15.30 32.86 58.44
C ILE A 10 -15.89 32.40 57.12
N PHE A 11 -15.69 33.18 56.05
CA PHE A 11 -16.13 32.80 54.69
C PHE A 11 -15.28 31.63 54.10
N LEU A 12 -13.99 31.58 54.35
CA LEU A 12 -13.13 30.47 53.95
C LEU A 12 -13.43 29.15 54.69
N HIS A 13 -13.85 29.24 55.99
CA HIS A 13 -14.24 28.04 56.75
C HIS A 13 -15.58 27.46 56.30
N ALA A 14 -16.54 28.32 55.92
CA ALA A 14 -17.83 27.89 55.39
C ALA A 14 -17.70 27.26 53.99
N ILE A 15 -16.86 27.82 53.12
CA ILE A 15 -16.57 27.26 51.78
C ILE A 15 -15.81 25.93 51.87
N LYS A 16 -14.86 25.80 52.80
CA LYS A 16 -14.11 24.55 53.02
C LYS A 16 -15.02 23.42 53.54
N GLY A 17 -16.00 23.71 54.39
CA GLY A 17 -16.99 22.74 54.87
C GLY A 17 -18.01 22.29 53.83
N ILE A 18 -18.37 23.17 52.87
CA ILE A 18 -19.29 22.86 51.76
C ILE A 18 -18.56 22.07 50.66
N LEU A 19 -17.29 22.41 50.35
CA LEU A 19 -16.45 21.70 49.41
C LEU A 19 -16.09 20.28 49.92
N ASP A 20 -15.83 20.10 51.22
CA ASP A 20 -15.46 18.78 51.79
C ASP A 20 -16.69 17.84 51.83
N LYS A 21 -17.92 18.33 52.08
CA LYS A 21 -19.15 17.52 51.96
C LYS A 21 -19.54 17.24 50.51
N GLY A 22 -19.29 18.17 49.59
CA GLY A 22 -19.51 17.98 48.15
C GLY A 22 -18.52 16.98 47.52
N MET A 23 -17.24 17.11 47.83
CA MET A 23 -16.23 16.19 47.36
C MET A 23 -16.40 14.78 47.93
N LYS A 24 -16.76 14.61 49.19
CA LYS A 24 -17.06 13.28 49.76
C LYS A 24 -18.24 12.61 49.08
N LYS A 25 -19.29 13.35 48.72
CA LYS A 25 -20.42 12.81 47.94
C LYS A 25 -20.03 12.49 46.49
N ILE A 26 -19.19 13.29 45.85
CA ILE A 26 -18.69 13.05 44.50
C ILE A 26 -17.75 11.84 44.49
N VAL A 27 -16.83 11.70 45.46
CA VAL A 27 -15.94 10.54 45.60
C VAL A 27 -16.73 9.27 45.92
N THR A 28 -17.78 9.33 46.76
CA THR A 28 -18.65 8.15 47.00
C THR A 28 -19.49 7.80 45.77
N ILE A 29 -19.96 8.77 44.99
CA ILE A 29 -20.68 8.52 43.73
C ILE A 29 -19.71 7.94 42.70
N PHE A 30 -18.47 8.42 42.58
CA PHE A 30 -17.44 7.86 41.71
C PHE A 30 -16.98 6.47 42.17
N ALA A 31 -16.88 6.23 43.49
CA ALA A 31 -16.59 4.89 44.02
C ALA A 31 -17.75 3.92 43.77
N LEU A 32 -19.01 4.37 43.90
CA LEU A 32 -20.20 3.57 43.57
C LEU A 32 -20.34 3.34 42.04
N LEU A 33 -20.02 4.34 41.21
CA LEU A 33 -19.94 4.16 39.74
C LEU A 33 -18.76 3.23 39.34
N GLY A 34 -17.65 3.30 40.06
CA GLY A 34 -16.48 2.42 39.83
C GLY A 34 -16.76 0.94 40.16
N THR A 35 -17.62 0.68 41.16
CA THR A 35 -18.03 -0.71 41.49
C THR A 35 -19.13 -1.24 40.59
N LEU A 36 -19.87 -0.39 39.89
CA LEU A 36 -20.83 -0.79 38.85
C LEU A 36 -20.14 -1.08 37.49
N LEU A 37 -18.89 -0.65 37.28
CA LEU A 37 -18.13 -0.91 36.08
C LEU A 37 -17.27 -2.19 36.16
N SER A 38 -17.21 -2.83 37.32
CA SER A 38 -16.54 -4.15 37.51
C SER A 38 -17.54 -5.32 37.57
N ALA A 39 -18.76 -5.17 37.05
CA ALA A 39 -19.45 -6.32 36.51
C ALA A 39 -18.61 -6.79 35.30
N GLU A 40 -17.76 -7.78 35.48
CA GLU A 40 -17.26 -8.63 34.40
C GLU A 40 -18.49 -9.19 33.68
N ALA A 41 -19.06 -8.40 32.78
CA ALA A 41 -19.89 -8.93 31.73
C ALA A 41 -18.94 -9.90 31.02
N GLN A 42 -19.09 -11.20 31.25
CA GLN A 42 -18.58 -12.23 30.35
C GLN A 42 -19.03 -11.78 28.97
N ASN A 43 -18.11 -11.12 28.24
CA ASN A 43 -18.36 -10.63 26.89
C ASN A 43 -18.49 -11.87 25.98
N THR A 44 -19.68 -12.47 26.02
CA THR A 44 -20.01 -13.55 25.07
C THR A 44 -20.01 -12.94 23.68
N LEU A 45 -19.04 -13.32 22.87
CA LEU A 45 -18.88 -12.82 21.52
C LEU A 45 -19.76 -13.61 20.56
N SER A 46 -20.70 -12.95 19.92
CA SER A 46 -21.42 -13.52 18.78
C SER A 46 -20.58 -13.44 17.51
N LEU A 47 -20.91 -14.26 16.50
CA LEU A 47 -20.26 -14.21 15.20
C LEU A 47 -20.31 -12.80 14.59
N ASP A 48 -21.46 -12.12 14.68
CA ASP A 48 -21.62 -10.76 14.16
C ASP A 48 -20.78 -9.74 14.92
N SER A 49 -20.63 -9.91 16.25
CA SER A 49 -19.71 -9.09 17.05
C SER A 49 -18.26 -9.28 16.63
N CYS A 50 -17.83 -10.52 16.39
CA CYS A 50 -16.48 -10.83 15.88
C CYS A 50 -16.24 -10.19 14.51
N ARG A 51 -17.20 -10.30 13.58
CA ARG A 51 -17.15 -9.65 12.26
C ARG A 51 -17.04 -8.13 12.38
N ALA A 52 -17.89 -7.52 13.22
CA ALA A 52 -17.88 -6.06 13.43
C ALA A 52 -16.56 -5.56 14.03
N MET A 53 -15.99 -6.28 15.01
CA MET A 53 -14.68 -5.95 15.58
C MET A 53 -13.57 -6.06 14.53
N ALA A 54 -13.56 -7.11 13.74
CA ALA A 54 -12.57 -7.29 12.69
C ALA A 54 -12.65 -6.22 11.60
N LEU A 55 -13.86 -5.83 11.18
CA LEU A 55 -14.04 -4.73 10.23
C LEU A 55 -13.46 -3.42 10.73
N ARG A 56 -13.40 -3.19 12.06
CA ARG A 56 -12.83 -1.99 12.66
C ARG A 56 -11.32 -2.11 12.90
N ASN A 57 -10.87 -3.23 13.43
CA ASN A 57 -9.56 -3.38 14.06
C ASN A 57 -8.58 -4.21 13.22
N ASN A 58 -9.04 -5.01 12.25
CA ASN A 58 -8.16 -5.91 11.51
C ASN A 58 -7.13 -5.13 10.68
N LYS A 59 -5.86 -5.45 10.89
CA LYS A 59 -4.73 -4.75 10.26
C LYS A 59 -4.74 -4.87 8.74
N LYS A 60 -5.15 -6.03 8.18
CA LYS A 60 -5.19 -6.23 6.72
C LYS A 60 -6.24 -5.34 6.06
N ILE A 61 -7.43 -5.20 6.67
CA ILE A 61 -8.48 -4.30 6.19
C ILE A 61 -8.01 -2.84 6.28
N ASN A 62 -7.36 -2.46 7.39
CA ASN A 62 -6.84 -1.10 7.56
C ASN A 62 -5.74 -0.78 6.54
N VAL A 63 -4.86 -1.75 6.20
CA VAL A 63 -3.88 -1.59 5.11
C VAL A 63 -4.59 -1.36 3.77
N SER A 64 -5.65 -2.12 3.44
CA SER A 64 -6.40 -1.90 2.19
C SER A 64 -7.15 -0.55 2.17
N ARG A 65 -7.61 -0.04 3.34
CA ARG A 65 -8.15 1.33 3.44
C ARG A 65 -7.09 2.38 3.12
N LEU A 66 -5.89 2.24 3.70
CA LEU A 66 -4.77 3.14 3.40
C LEU A 66 -4.33 3.07 1.93
N LYS A 67 -4.36 1.87 1.31
CA LYS A 67 -4.11 1.74 -0.13
C LYS A 67 -5.12 2.51 -0.97
N LYS A 68 -6.40 2.52 -0.57
CA LYS A 68 -7.44 3.32 -1.23
C LYS A 68 -7.15 4.81 -1.09
N ASP A 69 -6.72 5.29 0.10
CA ASP A 69 -6.34 6.68 0.30
C ASP A 69 -5.11 7.06 -0.55
N VAL A 70 -4.13 6.17 -0.67
CA VAL A 70 -2.97 6.35 -1.58
C VAL A 70 -3.44 6.50 -3.01
N ALA A 71 -4.30 5.59 -3.50
CA ALA A 71 -4.81 5.62 -4.87
C ALA A 71 -5.63 6.89 -5.16
N TYR A 72 -6.44 7.34 -4.20
CA TYR A 72 -7.17 8.61 -4.29
C TYR A 72 -6.23 9.82 -4.45
N ASN A 73 -5.14 9.87 -3.66
CA ASN A 73 -4.16 10.96 -3.75
C ASN A 73 -3.36 10.89 -5.06
N LEU A 74 -3.01 9.68 -5.54
CA LEU A 74 -2.37 9.49 -6.83
C LEU A 74 -3.27 9.94 -7.99
N ARG A 75 -4.59 9.68 -7.92
CA ARG A 75 -5.57 10.20 -8.88
C ARG A 75 -5.60 11.73 -8.87
N LYS A 76 -5.62 12.36 -7.70
CA LYS A 76 -5.54 13.82 -7.59
C LYS A 76 -4.22 14.34 -8.17
N SER A 77 -3.10 13.70 -7.88
CA SER A 77 -1.79 14.04 -8.45
C SER A 77 -1.79 13.92 -9.98
N ALA A 78 -2.39 12.85 -10.55
CA ALA A 78 -2.48 12.69 -12.00
C ALA A 78 -3.25 13.86 -12.65
N ARG A 79 -4.32 14.34 -12.03
CA ARG A 79 -5.10 15.49 -12.51
C ARG A 79 -4.30 16.79 -12.58
N THR A 80 -3.30 16.96 -11.70
CA THR A 80 -2.43 18.14 -11.75
C THR A 80 -1.54 18.19 -13.00
N GLN A 81 -1.44 17.10 -13.76
CA GLN A 81 -0.73 17.09 -15.05
C GLN A 81 -1.39 17.98 -16.12
N TYR A 82 -2.68 18.31 -15.95
CA TYR A 82 -3.36 19.28 -16.81
C TYR A 82 -3.01 20.74 -16.46
N LEU A 83 -2.45 21.00 -15.30
CA LEU A 83 -2.18 22.34 -14.81
C LEU A 83 -0.79 22.81 -15.19
N PRO A 84 -0.56 24.14 -15.28
CA PRO A 84 0.76 24.68 -15.50
C PRO A 84 1.69 24.32 -14.35
N LYS A 85 2.93 23.94 -14.70
CA LYS A 85 4.00 23.70 -13.73
C LYS A 85 4.94 24.87 -13.73
N VAL A 86 5.32 25.32 -12.55
CA VAL A 86 6.26 26.40 -12.33
C VAL A 86 7.45 25.84 -11.57
N ASP A 87 8.61 25.92 -12.19
CA ASP A 87 9.87 25.48 -11.61
C ASP A 87 10.79 26.68 -11.44
N ALA A 88 11.47 26.81 -10.31
CA ALA A 88 12.50 27.82 -10.08
C ALA A 88 13.85 27.12 -9.93
N MET A 89 14.84 27.59 -10.63
CA MET A 89 16.22 27.10 -10.55
C MET A 89 17.16 28.27 -10.30
N GLY A 90 18.19 28.06 -9.50
CA GLY A 90 19.25 29.01 -9.26
C GLY A 90 20.60 28.29 -9.16
N GLY A 91 21.64 28.90 -9.72
CA GLY A 91 22.97 28.33 -9.70
C GLY A 91 24.04 29.41 -9.56
N TYR A 92 25.14 29.03 -8.97
CA TYR A 92 26.39 29.80 -8.95
C TYR A 92 27.49 28.89 -9.46
N GLU A 93 28.24 29.38 -10.45
CA GLU A 93 29.37 28.66 -10.99
C GLU A 93 30.62 29.56 -10.96
N TRP A 94 31.72 28.98 -10.50
CA TRP A 94 33.03 29.63 -10.54
C TRP A 94 33.91 28.96 -11.58
N PHE A 95 34.44 29.78 -12.48
CA PHE A 95 35.37 29.33 -13.53
C PHE A 95 36.80 29.77 -13.22
N SER A 96 37.76 28.90 -13.41
CA SER A 96 39.19 29.18 -13.19
C SER A 96 39.76 30.21 -14.17
N ARG A 97 39.07 30.47 -15.27
CA ARG A 97 39.45 31.43 -16.32
C ARG A 97 38.26 32.24 -16.78
N GLU A 98 38.51 33.47 -17.19
CA GLU A 98 37.52 34.33 -17.83
C GLU A 98 37.11 33.79 -19.20
N ILE A 99 35.83 33.84 -19.52
CA ILE A 99 35.33 33.64 -20.88
C ILE A 99 35.54 34.94 -21.66
N SER A 100 36.33 34.91 -22.71
CA SER A 100 36.61 36.08 -23.53
C SER A 100 36.02 35.91 -24.93
N LEU A 101 35.30 36.92 -25.41
CA LEU A 101 34.74 36.94 -26.75
C LEU A 101 35.83 37.19 -27.82
N LEU A 102 36.95 37.85 -27.44
CA LEU A 102 38.08 38.11 -28.32
C LEU A 102 39.17 37.08 -28.08
N ASN A 103 39.69 36.48 -29.13
CA ASN A 103 40.85 35.61 -29.05
C ASN A 103 42.14 36.41 -28.83
N LYS A 104 43.25 35.76 -28.45
CA LYS A 104 44.53 36.41 -28.14
C LYS A 104 45.05 37.25 -29.31
N GLY A 105 44.93 36.79 -30.56
CA GLY A 105 45.33 37.49 -31.75
C GLY A 105 44.54 38.79 -31.97
N GLN A 106 43.20 38.70 -31.86
CA GLN A 106 42.32 39.89 -31.98
C GLN A 106 42.62 40.94 -30.91
N LYS A 107 42.86 40.52 -29.66
CA LYS A 107 43.26 41.44 -28.57
C LYS A 107 44.58 42.16 -28.90
N SER A 108 45.59 41.38 -29.35
CA SER A 108 46.87 41.92 -29.72
C SER A 108 46.75 42.86 -30.90
N THR A 109 45.99 42.55 -31.93
CA THR A 109 45.77 43.41 -33.09
C THR A 109 45.09 44.73 -32.70
N LEU A 110 44.03 44.64 -31.86
CA LEU A 110 43.29 45.80 -31.40
C LEU A 110 44.13 46.69 -30.47
N SER A 111 44.84 46.11 -29.49
CA SER A 111 45.69 46.85 -28.57
C SER A 111 46.86 47.54 -29.25
N ASN A 112 47.31 47.02 -30.38
CA ASN A 112 48.45 47.55 -31.13
C ASN A 112 48.02 48.21 -32.47
N ILE A 113 46.72 48.53 -32.63
CA ILE A 113 46.21 49.04 -33.91
C ILE A 113 46.92 50.34 -34.39
N GLY A 114 47.21 51.22 -33.46
CA GLY A 114 47.93 52.46 -33.73
C GLY A 114 49.41 52.23 -34.07
N THR A 115 50.06 51.30 -33.35
CA THR A 115 51.45 50.92 -33.62
C THR A 115 51.57 50.25 -34.99
N ASN A 116 50.68 49.31 -35.30
CA ASN A 116 50.66 48.61 -36.58
C ASN A 116 50.38 49.56 -37.76
N LEU A 117 49.47 50.54 -37.58
CA LEU A 117 49.19 51.56 -38.59
C LEU A 117 50.36 52.53 -38.75
N SER A 118 50.92 52.97 -37.64
CA SER A 118 52.08 53.86 -37.64
C SER A 118 53.31 53.27 -38.30
N SER A 119 53.60 51.97 -37.99
CA SER A 119 54.72 51.24 -38.57
C SER A 119 54.53 51.04 -40.10
N GLY A 120 53.30 50.69 -40.51
CA GLY A 120 52.95 50.55 -41.92
C GLY A 120 53.10 51.88 -42.72
N LEU A 121 52.57 52.97 -42.15
CA LEU A 121 52.70 54.30 -42.74
C LEU A 121 54.16 54.82 -42.75
N SER A 122 54.88 54.58 -41.65
CA SER A 122 56.29 54.92 -41.55
C SER A 122 57.14 54.10 -42.53
N GLY A 123 56.85 52.85 -42.71
CA GLY A 123 57.51 51.98 -43.69
C GLY A 123 57.30 52.49 -45.14
N GLY A 124 56.03 52.70 -45.50
CA GLY A 124 55.69 53.27 -46.81
C GLY A 124 56.26 54.67 -47.05
N MET A 125 56.28 55.51 -46.00
CA MET A 125 56.88 56.87 -46.11
C MET A 125 58.38 56.79 -46.21
N ASN A 126 59.06 55.92 -45.45
CA ASN A 126 60.53 55.78 -45.59
C ASN A 126 60.90 55.20 -46.96
N GLU A 127 60.11 54.35 -47.55
CA GLU A 127 60.30 53.86 -48.92
C GLU A 127 60.14 55.04 -49.92
N LEU A 128 59.12 55.85 -49.76
CA LEU A 128 58.85 57.01 -50.58
C LEU A 128 59.96 58.06 -50.43
N LEU A 129 60.41 58.37 -49.22
CA LEU A 129 61.53 59.25 -48.92
C LEU A 129 62.83 58.72 -49.53
N GLY A 130 63.08 57.42 -49.46
CA GLY A 130 64.21 56.74 -50.10
C GLY A 130 64.17 56.83 -51.62
N GLN A 131 63.01 56.74 -52.26
CA GLN A 131 62.82 56.96 -53.67
C GLN A 131 63.10 58.45 -54.06
N MET A 132 62.65 59.43 -53.29
CA MET A 132 62.89 60.85 -53.51
C MET A 132 64.37 61.19 -53.36
N VAL A 133 65.09 60.60 -52.42
CA VAL A 133 66.55 60.70 -52.28
C VAL A 133 67.30 60.16 -53.50
N SER A 134 66.89 58.92 -53.93
CA SER A 134 67.51 58.30 -55.09
C SER A 134 67.28 59.03 -56.41
N GLN A 135 66.17 59.78 -56.50
CA GLN A 135 65.84 60.63 -57.64
C GLN A 135 66.45 62.07 -57.53
N GLY A 136 67.23 62.38 -56.47
CA GLY A 136 67.88 63.68 -56.27
C GLY A 136 66.93 64.84 -55.91
N GLN A 137 65.67 64.52 -55.52
CA GLN A 137 64.65 65.54 -55.21
C GLN A 137 64.82 66.15 -53.81
N ILE A 138 65.35 65.35 -52.85
CA ILE A 138 65.64 65.81 -51.46
C ILE A 138 67.04 65.32 -51.06
N SER A 139 67.74 66.07 -50.15
CA SER A 139 68.98 65.58 -49.56
C SER A 139 68.76 64.45 -48.54
N PRO A 140 69.72 63.53 -48.30
CA PRO A 140 69.61 62.49 -47.29
C PRO A 140 69.29 63.06 -45.88
N ASP A 141 69.93 64.21 -45.50
CA ASP A 141 69.68 64.85 -44.20
C ASP A 141 68.26 65.40 -44.08
N ALA A 142 67.70 65.94 -45.17
CA ALA A 142 66.32 66.42 -45.20
C ALA A 142 65.31 65.27 -45.10
N ALA A 143 65.59 64.13 -45.75
CA ALA A 143 64.78 62.94 -45.65
C ALA A 143 64.78 62.38 -44.21
N GLN A 144 65.96 62.41 -43.56
CA GLN A 144 66.07 61.92 -42.17
C GLN A 144 65.32 62.84 -41.19
N GLN A 145 65.47 64.19 -41.35
CA GLN A 145 64.73 65.18 -40.54
C GLN A 145 63.21 65.06 -40.75
N LEU A 146 62.76 64.88 -42.00
CA LEU A 146 61.35 64.74 -42.32
C LEU A 146 60.78 63.42 -41.71
N GLY A 147 61.55 62.32 -41.80
CA GLY A 147 61.20 61.04 -41.15
C GLY A 147 61.10 61.15 -39.64
N GLN A 148 62.04 61.89 -38.99
CA GLN A 148 62.00 62.17 -37.56
C GLN A 148 60.77 62.96 -37.14
N VAL A 149 60.54 64.09 -37.80
CA VAL A 149 59.38 64.95 -37.53
C VAL A 149 58.06 64.21 -37.71
N LEU A 150 58.01 63.45 -38.79
CA LEU A 150 56.81 62.64 -39.03
C LEU A 150 56.63 61.59 -37.96
N GLY A 151 57.71 60.88 -37.55
CA GLY A 151 57.68 59.92 -36.45
C GLY A 151 57.20 60.53 -35.14
N GLU A 152 57.74 61.73 -34.79
CA GLU A 152 57.33 62.47 -33.60
C GLU A 152 55.86 62.92 -33.65
N LYS A 153 55.35 63.33 -34.80
CA LYS A 153 53.93 63.69 -34.98
C LYS A 153 52.99 62.51 -35.03
N MET A 154 53.43 61.35 -35.53
CA MET A 154 52.66 60.15 -35.62
C MET A 154 52.58 59.38 -34.27
N ALA A 155 53.59 59.49 -33.40
CA ALA A 155 53.62 58.79 -32.12
C ALA A 155 52.40 59.10 -31.22
N PRO A 156 51.97 60.36 -31.03
CA PRO A 156 50.77 60.63 -30.20
C PRO A 156 49.48 60.09 -30.84
N VAL A 157 49.39 60.05 -32.18
CA VAL A 157 48.23 59.48 -32.89
C VAL A 157 48.20 58.00 -32.72
N ALA A 158 49.33 57.29 -32.86
CA ALA A 158 49.44 55.85 -32.60
C ALA A 158 49.11 55.53 -31.16
N ASN A 159 49.58 56.27 -30.18
CA ASN A 159 49.26 56.08 -28.78
C ASN A 159 47.77 56.29 -28.51
N LYS A 160 47.14 57.27 -29.12
CA LYS A 160 45.68 57.49 -28.98
C LYS A 160 44.87 56.40 -29.61
N LEU A 161 45.27 55.88 -30.77
CA LEU A 161 44.65 54.75 -31.43
C LEU A 161 44.82 53.42 -30.60
N ASN A 162 46.02 53.17 -30.06
CA ASN A 162 46.26 52.05 -29.17
C ASN A 162 45.41 52.16 -27.91
N ALA A 163 45.30 53.34 -27.31
CA ALA A 163 44.40 53.52 -26.14
C ALA A 163 42.93 53.25 -26.49
N THR A 164 42.49 53.68 -27.69
CA THR A 164 41.13 53.37 -28.17
C THR A 164 40.96 51.88 -28.42
N GLY A 165 41.95 51.27 -29.06
CA GLY A 165 41.95 49.77 -29.26
C GLY A 165 41.96 49.01 -27.96
N GLN A 166 42.73 49.44 -26.98
CA GLN A 166 42.72 48.85 -25.63
C GLN A 166 41.36 49.08 -24.95
N GLY A 167 40.78 50.28 -25.11
CA GLY A 167 39.41 50.52 -24.59
C GLY A 167 38.36 49.58 -25.17
N ILE A 168 38.50 49.23 -26.46
CA ILE A 168 37.64 48.23 -27.09
C ILE A 168 37.89 46.86 -26.45
N VAL A 169 39.15 46.42 -26.29
CA VAL A 169 39.49 45.15 -25.64
C VAL A 169 38.94 45.11 -24.22
N ASP A 170 39.03 46.20 -23.47
CA ASP A 170 38.55 46.31 -22.10
C ASP A 170 37.02 46.36 -22.04
N ALA A 171 36.36 46.98 -23.03
CA ALA A 171 34.90 46.94 -23.15
C ALA A 171 34.33 45.51 -23.36
N PHE A 172 35.08 44.66 -24.07
CA PHE A 172 34.76 43.26 -24.26
C PHE A 172 35.32 42.32 -23.16
N ARG A 173 36.00 42.88 -22.17
CA ARG A 173 36.54 42.15 -21.03
C ARG A 173 35.58 42.24 -19.86
N THR A 174 34.84 41.15 -19.63
CA THR A 174 34.00 40.98 -18.44
C THR A 174 34.57 39.85 -17.61
N ASP A 175 34.70 40.07 -16.30
CA ASP A 175 35.06 38.98 -15.38
C ASP A 175 33.90 37.99 -15.26
N THR A 176 33.94 36.97 -16.09
CA THR A 176 32.97 35.88 -16.16
C THR A 176 33.34 34.70 -15.27
N ARG A 177 34.28 34.88 -14.33
CA ARG A 177 34.68 33.80 -13.41
C ARG A 177 33.59 33.45 -12.41
N ASN A 178 32.77 34.43 -12.04
CA ASN A 178 31.64 34.24 -11.13
C ASN A 178 30.34 34.43 -11.92
N ILE A 179 29.63 33.32 -12.16
CA ILE A 179 28.35 33.33 -12.87
C ILE A 179 27.24 33.01 -11.90
N PHE A 180 26.33 33.94 -11.72
CA PHE A 180 25.07 33.70 -11.02
C PHE A 180 23.97 33.63 -12.07
N ALA A 181 23.18 32.53 -12.04
CA ALA A 181 22.04 32.37 -12.92
C ALA A 181 20.82 31.93 -12.12
N GLY A 182 19.69 32.50 -12.42
CA GLY A 182 18.41 32.11 -11.87
C GLY A 182 17.34 32.07 -12.94
N SER A 183 16.40 31.18 -12.82
CA SER A 183 15.24 31.13 -13.72
C SER A 183 13.98 30.68 -13.01
N VAL A 184 12.87 31.25 -13.42
CA VAL A 184 11.52 30.76 -13.11
C VAL A 184 10.89 30.39 -14.43
N MET A 185 10.56 29.11 -14.60
CA MET A 185 10.02 28.57 -15.84
C MET A 185 8.61 28.04 -15.62
N LEU A 186 7.68 28.42 -16.45
CA LEU A 186 6.33 27.93 -16.52
C LEU A 186 6.20 27.03 -17.75
N ARG A 187 5.64 25.84 -17.55
CA ARG A 187 5.34 24.90 -18.62
C ARG A 187 3.91 24.40 -18.52
N GLN A 188 3.10 24.67 -19.54
CA GLN A 188 1.72 24.20 -19.66
C GLN A 188 1.62 23.22 -20.83
N PRO A 189 1.40 21.92 -20.59
CA PRO A 189 1.10 20.99 -21.67
C PRO A 189 -0.28 21.32 -22.26
N ILE A 190 -0.35 21.49 -23.58
CA ILE A 190 -1.60 21.72 -24.32
C ILE A 190 -2.09 20.40 -24.94
N TYR A 191 -1.16 19.69 -25.59
CA TYR A 191 -1.42 18.40 -26.20
C TYR A 191 -0.20 17.50 -26.07
N MET A 192 -0.40 16.31 -25.49
CA MET A 192 0.67 15.33 -25.24
C MET A 192 0.33 13.98 -25.91
N GLY A 193 -0.17 14.02 -27.15
CA GLY A 193 -0.55 12.79 -27.85
C GLY A 193 -1.66 11.97 -27.16
N GLY A 194 -2.39 12.56 -26.20
CA GLY A 194 -3.36 11.86 -25.36
C GLY A 194 -2.75 11.20 -24.11
N ALA A 195 -1.44 11.35 -23.85
CA ALA A 195 -0.77 10.73 -22.69
C ALA A 195 -1.39 11.15 -21.36
N ILE A 196 -1.68 12.46 -21.17
CA ILE A 196 -2.28 12.97 -19.92
C ILE A 196 -3.69 12.38 -19.72
N ILE A 197 -4.47 12.24 -20.79
CA ILE A 197 -5.81 11.63 -20.73
C ILE A 197 -5.70 10.16 -20.33
N ALA A 198 -4.80 9.40 -20.96
CA ALA A 198 -4.58 7.99 -20.64
C ALA A 198 -4.05 7.80 -19.22
N ALA A 199 -3.10 8.63 -18.77
CA ALA A 199 -2.56 8.61 -17.42
C ALA A 199 -3.64 8.91 -16.35
N ASN A 200 -4.52 9.89 -16.59
CA ASN A 200 -5.62 10.21 -15.69
C ASN A 200 -6.65 9.06 -15.64
N LYS A 201 -6.99 8.44 -16.78
CA LYS A 201 -7.86 7.25 -16.79
C LYS A 201 -7.21 6.07 -16.06
N LEU A 202 -5.89 5.86 -16.19
CA LEU A 202 -5.16 4.85 -15.41
C LEU A 202 -5.24 5.12 -13.91
N ALA A 203 -5.14 6.37 -13.50
CA ALA A 203 -5.27 6.76 -12.10
C ALA A 203 -6.70 6.56 -11.56
N ASP A 204 -7.74 6.87 -12.36
CA ASP A 204 -9.13 6.59 -12.02
C ASP A 204 -9.39 5.07 -11.88
N ILE A 205 -8.84 4.26 -12.80
CA ILE A 205 -8.90 2.79 -12.71
C ILE A 205 -8.15 2.29 -11.47
N GLY A 206 -6.99 2.86 -11.17
CA GLY A 206 -6.19 2.52 -9.98
C GLY A 206 -6.96 2.75 -8.67
N GLU A 207 -7.74 3.82 -8.56
CA GLU A 207 -8.61 4.05 -7.40
C GLU A 207 -9.74 3.00 -7.32
N ASN A 208 -10.36 2.66 -8.45
CA ASN A 208 -11.37 1.60 -8.51
C ASN A 208 -10.77 0.23 -8.14
N MET A 209 -9.54 -0.06 -8.58
CA MET A 209 -8.82 -1.28 -8.18
C MET A 209 -8.60 -1.32 -6.68
N ALA A 210 -8.17 -0.22 -6.06
CA ALA A 210 -7.95 -0.15 -4.62
C ALA A 210 -9.25 -0.31 -3.82
N ALA A 211 -10.38 0.20 -4.33
CA ALA A 211 -11.70 -0.01 -3.74
C ALA A 211 -12.14 -1.48 -3.83
N ASN A 212 -11.94 -2.12 -4.99
CA ASN A 212 -12.26 -3.54 -5.18
C ASN A 212 -11.31 -4.47 -4.38
N ASP A 213 -10.03 -4.09 -4.18
CA ASP A 213 -9.09 -4.79 -3.28
C ASP A 213 -9.56 -4.73 -1.82
N LEU A 214 -10.09 -3.58 -1.38
CA LEU A 214 -10.68 -3.45 -0.04
C LEU A 214 -11.90 -4.37 0.12
N ASP A 215 -12.79 -4.44 -0.86
CA ASP A 215 -13.96 -5.34 -0.85
C ASP A 215 -13.51 -6.81 -0.80
N LEU A 216 -12.52 -7.20 -1.61
CA LEU A 216 -11.95 -8.54 -1.62
C LEU A 216 -11.32 -8.90 -0.27
N GLN A 217 -10.51 -7.99 0.29
CA GLN A 217 -9.86 -8.21 1.58
C GLN A 217 -10.89 -8.31 2.71
N THR A 218 -11.97 -7.52 2.63
CA THR A 218 -13.08 -7.56 3.58
C THR A 218 -13.76 -8.94 3.55
N GLN A 219 -14.19 -9.42 2.37
CA GLN A 219 -14.82 -10.74 2.23
C GLN A 219 -13.89 -11.88 2.67
N THR A 220 -12.60 -11.78 2.34
CA THR A 220 -11.62 -12.79 2.74
C THR A 220 -11.43 -12.82 4.26
N THR A 221 -11.38 -11.64 4.89
CA THR A 221 -11.25 -11.54 6.35
C THR A 221 -12.50 -12.07 7.06
N LEU A 222 -13.70 -11.70 6.61
CA LEU A 222 -14.96 -12.22 7.16
C LEU A 222 -15.03 -13.74 7.06
N PHE A 223 -14.66 -14.29 5.92
CA PHE A 223 -14.60 -15.75 5.74
C PHE A 223 -13.63 -16.42 6.72
N SER A 224 -12.45 -15.83 6.93
CA SER A 224 -11.46 -16.36 7.88
C SER A 224 -11.95 -16.28 9.32
N ILE A 225 -12.73 -15.24 9.67
CA ILE A 225 -13.34 -15.10 11.00
C ILE A 225 -14.40 -16.16 11.21
N ASP A 226 -15.28 -16.36 10.22
CA ASP A 226 -16.31 -17.39 10.30
C ASP A 226 -15.69 -18.78 10.49
N GLN A 227 -14.61 -19.07 9.76
CA GLN A 227 -13.86 -20.32 9.93
C GLN A 227 -13.27 -20.46 11.34
N ALA A 228 -12.62 -19.42 11.83
CA ALA A 228 -12.00 -19.42 13.16
C ALA A 228 -13.06 -19.52 14.28
N TYR A 229 -14.18 -18.80 14.14
CA TYR A 229 -15.30 -18.85 15.07
C TYR A 229 -15.88 -20.27 15.20
N TRP A 230 -16.24 -20.89 14.07
CA TRP A 230 -16.80 -22.25 14.07
C TRP A 230 -15.77 -23.31 14.48
N MET A 231 -14.47 -23.05 14.26
CA MET A 231 -13.39 -23.92 14.76
C MET A 231 -13.33 -23.89 16.29
N VAL A 232 -13.43 -22.72 16.92
CA VAL A 232 -13.50 -22.59 18.39
C VAL A 232 -14.73 -23.31 18.93
N VAL A 233 -15.91 -23.11 18.32
CA VAL A 233 -17.14 -23.81 18.70
C VAL A 233 -16.98 -25.33 18.58
N SER A 234 -16.41 -25.82 17.47
CA SER A 234 -16.13 -27.24 17.26
C SER A 234 -15.25 -27.83 18.35
N LEU A 235 -14.12 -27.15 18.64
CA LEU A 235 -13.16 -27.61 19.65
C LEU A 235 -13.76 -27.61 21.07
N LYS A 236 -14.60 -26.61 21.39
CA LYS A 236 -15.30 -26.60 22.68
C LYS A 236 -16.29 -27.74 22.83
N GLN A 237 -17.03 -28.11 21.78
CA GLN A 237 -17.90 -29.26 21.77
C GLN A 237 -17.11 -30.59 21.89
N LYS A 238 -15.95 -30.68 21.21
CA LYS A 238 -15.04 -31.81 21.31
C LYS A 238 -14.40 -31.94 22.69
N GLU A 239 -14.09 -30.83 23.37
CA GLU A 239 -13.63 -30.82 24.77
C GLU A 239 -14.70 -31.47 25.69
N LYS A 240 -15.96 -31.01 25.58
CA LYS A 240 -17.07 -31.59 26.33
C LYS A 240 -17.22 -33.10 26.07
N LEU A 241 -17.11 -33.51 24.80
CA LEU A 241 -17.14 -34.92 24.40
C LEU A 241 -15.97 -35.70 25.00
N ALA A 242 -14.75 -35.19 24.97
CA ALA A 242 -13.57 -35.84 25.51
C ALA A 242 -13.68 -36.04 27.04
N ILE A 243 -14.20 -35.02 27.75
CA ILE A 243 -14.48 -35.12 29.18
C ILE A 243 -15.54 -36.22 29.46
N SER A 244 -16.64 -36.21 28.71
CA SER A 244 -17.70 -37.25 28.84
C SER A 244 -17.17 -38.65 28.54
N TYR A 245 -16.32 -38.81 27.54
CA TYR A 245 -15.66 -40.05 27.19
C TYR A 245 -14.72 -40.53 28.30
N ARG A 246 -13.85 -39.65 28.84
CA ARG A 246 -13.00 -39.97 30.00
C ARG A 246 -13.81 -40.47 31.19
N ASP A 247 -14.92 -39.81 31.50
CA ASP A 247 -15.77 -40.19 32.64
C ASP A 247 -16.41 -41.55 32.44
N LEU A 248 -16.82 -41.88 31.20
CA LEU A 248 -17.30 -43.22 30.86
C LEU A 248 -16.23 -44.30 31.04
N VAL A 249 -15.00 -44.04 30.57
CA VAL A 249 -13.88 -44.97 30.68
C VAL A 249 -13.41 -45.10 32.14
N LYS A 250 -13.37 -44.00 32.91
CA LYS A 250 -13.09 -44.07 34.36
C LYS A 250 -14.07 -44.89 35.14
N LYS A 251 -15.37 -44.76 34.82
CA LYS A 251 -16.41 -45.61 35.45
C LYS A 251 -16.21 -47.07 35.11
N LEU A 252 -15.91 -47.42 33.86
CA LEU A 252 -15.58 -48.79 33.47
C LEU A 252 -14.35 -49.31 34.23
N ASN A 253 -13.32 -48.48 34.38
CA ASN A 253 -12.11 -48.81 35.13
C ASN A 253 -12.41 -49.17 36.60
N GLU A 254 -13.20 -48.31 37.26
CA GLU A 254 -13.63 -48.59 38.65
C GLU A 254 -14.39 -49.90 38.76
N ASP A 255 -15.29 -50.18 37.83
CA ASP A 255 -16.10 -51.39 37.83
C ASP A 255 -15.24 -52.65 37.57
N VAL A 256 -14.28 -52.58 36.60
CA VAL A 256 -13.33 -53.67 36.33
C VAL A 256 -12.42 -53.93 37.53
N HIS A 257 -11.92 -52.89 38.21
CA HIS A 257 -11.11 -53.06 39.41
C HIS A 257 -11.85 -53.67 40.58
N LYS A 258 -13.18 -53.42 40.72
CA LYS A 258 -14.05 -54.15 41.70
C LYS A 258 -14.16 -55.58 41.30
N MET A 259 -14.36 -55.90 40.02
CA MET A 259 -14.47 -57.30 39.52
C MET A 259 -13.15 -58.06 39.71
N ILE A 260 -12.00 -57.46 39.55
CA ILE A 260 -10.70 -58.09 39.84
C ILE A 260 -10.58 -58.47 41.32
N LYS A 261 -10.99 -57.54 42.21
CA LYS A 261 -10.99 -57.86 43.68
C LYS A 261 -11.91 -59.03 44.04
N GLN A 262 -12.97 -59.23 43.26
CA GLN A 262 -13.89 -60.33 43.43
C GLN A 262 -13.50 -61.65 42.68
N GLY A 263 -12.37 -61.55 41.91
CA GLY A 263 -11.87 -62.70 41.15
C GLY A 263 -12.61 -62.98 39.85
N VAL A 264 -13.48 -62.04 39.37
CA VAL A 264 -14.33 -62.22 38.19
C VAL A 264 -13.63 -61.65 36.92
N ALA A 265 -12.70 -60.75 37.06
CA ALA A 265 -11.91 -60.17 35.95
C ALA A 265 -10.42 -60.40 36.19
N THR A 266 -9.63 -60.34 35.08
CA THR A 266 -8.18 -60.55 35.15
C THR A 266 -7.43 -59.21 35.37
N ARG A 267 -6.20 -59.27 35.90
CA ARG A 267 -5.31 -58.12 36.01
C ARG A 267 -5.01 -57.50 34.64
N ALA A 268 -4.97 -58.31 33.58
CA ALA A 268 -4.76 -57.83 32.22
C ALA A 268 -5.91 -56.93 31.75
N ASP A 269 -7.15 -57.24 32.12
CA ASP A 269 -8.31 -56.40 31.77
C ASP A 269 -8.27 -55.04 32.47
N GLY A 270 -7.83 -54.99 33.74
CA GLY A 270 -7.60 -53.75 34.44
C GLY A 270 -6.55 -52.85 33.74
N LEU A 271 -5.41 -53.44 33.38
CA LEU A 271 -4.34 -52.70 32.68
C LEU A 271 -4.79 -52.18 31.31
N LYS A 272 -5.64 -52.90 30.55
CA LYS A 272 -6.22 -52.41 29.29
C LYS A 272 -7.05 -51.16 29.51
N VAL A 273 -7.88 -51.10 30.54
CA VAL A 273 -8.73 -49.95 30.85
C VAL A 273 -7.91 -48.79 31.39
N ASP A 274 -6.86 -49.05 32.21
CA ASP A 274 -5.93 -48.04 32.69
C ASP A 274 -5.26 -47.28 31.50
N VAL A 275 -4.83 -48.03 30.46
CA VAL A 275 -4.28 -47.44 29.24
C VAL A 275 -5.33 -46.54 28.55
N LYS A 276 -6.60 -46.99 28.49
CA LYS A 276 -7.67 -46.18 27.89
C LYS A 276 -8.01 -44.93 28.67
N VAL A 277 -7.93 -44.93 30.00
CA VAL A 277 -8.05 -43.72 30.83
C VAL A 277 -6.97 -42.75 30.49
N ASN A 278 -5.71 -43.20 30.42
CA ASN A 278 -4.58 -42.32 30.06
C ASN A 278 -4.71 -41.76 28.64
N GLU A 279 -5.14 -42.55 27.66
CA GLU A 279 -5.42 -42.08 26.30
C GLU A 279 -6.52 -41.00 26.30
N ALA A 280 -7.59 -41.15 27.06
CA ALA A 280 -8.65 -40.16 27.18
C ALA A 280 -8.17 -38.85 27.81
N GLU A 281 -7.31 -38.93 28.84
CA GLU A 281 -6.71 -37.73 29.46
C GLU A 281 -5.77 -37.00 28.50
N MET A 282 -4.96 -37.72 27.72
CA MET A 282 -4.13 -37.10 26.67
C MET A 282 -4.99 -36.41 25.60
N GLN A 283 -6.13 -37.01 25.20
CA GLN A 283 -7.05 -36.38 24.25
C GLN A 283 -7.62 -35.07 24.78
N ILE A 284 -7.96 -34.99 26.07
CA ILE A 284 -8.44 -33.75 26.70
C ILE A 284 -7.36 -32.65 26.55
N THR A 285 -6.13 -32.94 26.96
CA THR A 285 -5.02 -31.99 26.85
C THR A 285 -4.83 -31.50 25.42
N GLN A 286 -4.87 -32.41 24.43
CA GLN A 286 -4.74 -32.03 23.01
C GLN A 286 -5.87 -31.11 22.55
N VAL A 287 -7.10 -31.35 22.99
CA VAL A 287 -8.24 -30.50 22.60
C VAL A 287 -8.20 -29.16 23.32
N GLU A 288 -7.82 -29.12 24.60
CA GLU A 288 -7.62 -27.87 25.37
C GLU A 288 -6.57 -26.99 24.74
N ASP A 289 -5.41 -27.55 24.36
CA ASP A 289 -4.36 -26.81 23.65
C ASP A 289 -4.85 -26.29 22.29
N GLY A 290 -5.56 -27.13 21.53
CA GLY A 290 -6.16 -26.74 20.26
C GLY A 290 -7.19 -25.62 20.42
N LEU A 291 -8.00 -25.66 21.48
CA LEU A 291 -8.99 -24.64 21.81
C LEU A 291 -8.30 -23.31 22.17
N ALA A 292 -7.26 -23.35 22.99
CA ALA A 292 -6.50 -22.15 23.36
C ALA A 292 -5.88 -21.48 22.11
N LEU A 293 -5.22 -22.25 21.25
CA LEU A 293 -4.64 -21.74 20.00
C LEU A 293 -5.69 -21.18 19.04
N SER A 294 -6.85 -21.85 18.91
CA SER A 294 -7.92 -21.35 18.03
C SER A 294 -8.56 -20.05 18.55
N LYS A 295 -8.71 -19.91 19.89
CA LYS A 295 -9.12 -18.64 20.52
C LYS A 295 -8.12 -17.53 20.27
N MET A 296 -6.82 -17.79 20.38
CA MET A 296 -5.77 -16.82 20.04
C MET A 296 -5.83 -16.38 18.58
N LEU A 297 -6.07 -17.30 17.64
CA LEU A 297 -6.24 -17.00 16.23
C LEU A 297 -7.47 -16.12 16.00
N LEU A 298 -8.59 -16.42 16.63
CA LEU A 298 -9.80 -15.60 16.52
C LEU A 298 -9.56 -14.18 17.08
N CYS A 299 -8.89 -14.06 18.23
CA CYS A 299 -8.49 -12.76 18.79
C CYS A 299 -7.64 -11.95 17.81
N GLN A 300 -6.63 -12.58 17.18
CA GLN A 300 -5.79 -11.94 16.17
C GLN A 300 -6.62 -11.44 14.97
N LEU A 301 -7.55 -12.25 14.46
CA LEU A 301 -8.41 -11.88 13.34
C LEU A 301 -9.36 -10.74 13.70
N CYS A 302 -9.89 -10.73 14.92
CA CYS A 302 -10.74 -9.65 15.45
C CYS A 302 -9.95 -8.38 15.79
N GLY A 303 -8.61 -8.46 15.85
CA GLY A 303 -7.74 -7.34 16.20
C GLY A 303 -7.78 -6.97 17.69
N ILE A 304 -8.01 -7.96 18.56
CA ILE A 304 -7.96 -7.85 20.03
C ILE A 304 -6.72 -8.57 20.58
N PRO A 305 -6.27 -8.29 21.81
CA PRO A 305 -5.11 -8.96 22.39
C PRO A 305 -5.27 -10.48 22.43
N MET A 306 -4.23 -11.23 22.04
CA MET A 306 -4.26 -12.68 21.93
C MET A 306 -4.40 -13.40 23.29
N ASN A 307 -4.04 -12.74 24.38
CA ASN A 307 -4.13 -13.23 25.76
C ASN A 307 -5.48 -12.91 26.43
N GLN A 308 -6.41 -12.29 25.71
CA GLN A 308 -7.74 -11.99 26.25
C GLN A 308 -8.58 -13.28 26.28
N GLU A 309 -9.13 -13.61 27.43
CA GLU A 309 -10.11 -14.68 27.55
C GLU A 309 -11.41 -14.28 26.86
N ILE A 310 -11.85 -15.12 25.95
CA ILE A 310 -13.09 -14.95 25.20
C ILE A 310 -13.98 -16.17 25.35
N THR A 311 -15.29 -15.92 25.46
CA THR A 311 -16.35 -16.94 25.38
C THR A 311 -17.24 -16.65 24.18
N LEU A 312 -17.61 -17.66 23.42
CA LEU A 312 -18.47 -17.47 22.25
C LEU A 312 -19.92 -17.81 22.59
N ALA A 313 -20.86 -17.09 21.99
CA ALA A 313 -22.28 -17.26 22.23
C ALA A 313 -22.82 -18.66 21.85
N ASP A 314 -22.09 -19.37 20.98
CA ASP A 314 -22.47 -20.70 20.49
C ASP A 314 -21.65 -21.85 21.12
N GLU A 315 -20.67 -21.55 22.02
CA GLU A 315 -19.83 -22.59 22.67
C GLU A 315 -20.62 -23.57 23.51
N ASP A 316 -21.72 -23.12 24.16
CA ASP A 316 -22.48 -23.91 25.13
C ASP A 316 -23.82 -24.44 24.59
N LYS A 317 -24.10 -24.20 23.31
CA LYS A 317 -25.33 -24.73 22.70
C LYS A 317 -25.21 -26.21 22.40
N ASP A 318 -25.94 -27.04 23.12
CA ASP A 318 -25.94 -28.52 22.97
C ASP A 318 -26.47 -29.00 21.61
N ALA A 319 -27.28 -28.21 20.94
CA ALA A 319 -27.65 -28.40 19.55
C ALA A 319 -27.48 -27.07 18.81
N LEU A 320 -26.57 -27.06 17.87
CA LEU A 320 -26.57 -25.99 16.88
C LEU A 320 -27.90 -26.11 16.13
N ASN A 321 -28.88 -25.25 16.48
CA ASN A 321 -30.17 -25.19 15.79
C ASN A 321 -29.89 -24.83 14.31
N LEU A 322 -29.55 -25.89 13.57
CA LEU A 322 -29.47 -25.86 12.12
C LEU A 322 -30.90 -25.84 11.63
N SER A 323 -31.56 -24.69 11.69
CA SER A 323 -32.67 -24.46 10.80
C SER A 323 -32.07 -24.62 9.40
N ILE A 324 -32.25 -25.78 8.82
CA ILE A 324 -32.07 -26.02 7.39
C ILE A 324 -33.18 -25.18 6.75
N ALA A 325 -32.98 -23.85 6.81
CA ALA A 325 -33.83 -22.96 6.06
C ALA A 325 -33.64 -23.36 4.61
N SER A 326 -34.69 -23.83 4.02
CA SER A 326 -34.82 -24.23 2.62
C SER A 326 -34.58 -23.02 1.67
N THR A 327 -33.39 -22.45 1.76
CA THR A 327 -32.87 -21.44 0.81
C THR A 327 -32.50 -22.05 -0.55
N HIS A 328 -32.78 -23.39 -0.71
CA HIS A 328 -32.39 -24.10 -1.93
C HIS A 328 -33.12 -23.66 -3.20
N ALA A 329 -34.33 -23.10 -3.09
CA ALA A 329 -35.08 -22.64 -4.26
C ALA A 329 -34.63 -21.29 -4.79
N GLU A 330 -34.17 -20.39 -3.91
CA GLU A 330 -33.70 -19.06 -4.31
C GLU A 330 -32.23 -19.06 -4.79
N GLN A 331 -31.42 -20.01 -4.33
CA GLN A 331 -30.00 -20.10 -4.69
C GLN A 331 -29.74 -20.76 -6.06
N GLN A 332 -30.69 -21.54 -6.59
CA GLN A 332 -30.56 -22.12 -7.94
C GLN A 332 -30.68 -21.08 -9.06
N THR A 333 -31.31 -19.94 -8.80
CA THR A 333 -31.43 -18.82 -9.76
C THR A 333 -30.20 -17.92 -9.81
N ALA A 334 -29.21 -18.12 -8.92
CA ALA A 334 -28.07 -17.22 -8.75
C ALA A 334 -26.90 -17.43 -9.73
N LEU A 335 -27.01 -18.30 -10.72
CA LEU A 335 -26.02 -18.44 -11.81
C LEU A 335 -26.26 -17.45 -12.97
N SER A 336 -27.01 -16.37 -12.75
CA SER A 336 -27.11 -15.31 -13.74
C SER A 336 -25.78 -14.55 -13.84
N ASP A 337 -25.41 -14.14 -15.03
CA ASP A 337 -24.20 -13.34 -15.32
C ASP A 337 -24.07 -12.09 -14.42
N SER A 338 -25.21 -11.57 -13.93
CA SER A 338 -25.25 -10.43 -13.01
C SER A 338 -24.71 -10.75 -11.62
N SER A 339 -24.85 -11.96 -11.10
CA SER A 339 -24.32 -12.34 -9.78
C SER A 339 -22.81 -12.56 -9.82
N LEU A 340 -22.29 -13.10 -10.93
CA LEU A 340 -20.85 -13.27 -11.12
C LEU A 340 -20.12 -11.93 -11.27
N SER A 341 -20.74 -10.95 -11.92
CA SER A 341 -20.16 -9.61 -12.09
C SER A 341 -20.01 -8.82 -10.78
N SER A 342 -20.72 -9.22 -9.71
CA SER A 342 -20.58 -8.59 -8.38
C SER A 342 -19.32 -8.99 -7.62
N ARG A 343 -18.61 -10.06 -8.06
CA ARG A 343 -17.40 -10.56 -7.39
C ARG A 343 -16.26 -9.55 -7.46
N PRO A 344 -15.63 -9.21 -6.32
CA PRO A 344 -14.50 -8.27 -6.28
C PRO A 344 -13.32 -8.71 -7.16
N GLU A 345 -13.05 -10.01 -7.25
CA GLU A 345 -11.97 -10.57 -8.07
C GLU A 345 -12.18 -10.29 -9.55
N LEU A 346 -13.40 -10.45 -10.06
CA LEU A 346 -13.72 -10.17 -11.47
C LEU A 346 -13.67 -8.67 -11.75
N ARG A 347 -14.15 -7.83 -10.82
CA ARG A 347 -14.04 -6.38 -10.94
C ARG A 347 -12.59 -5.91 -10.97
N LEU A 348 -11.72 -6.54 -10.16
CA LEU A 348 -10.27 -6.27 -10.20
C LEU A 348 -9.67 -6.63 -11.56
N LEU A 349 -9.96 -7.80 -12.09
CA LEU A 349 -9.42 -8.24 -13.40
C LEU A 349 -10.00 -7.43 -14.56
N GLN A 350 -11.26 -7.01 -14.48
CA GLN A 350 -11.85 -6.06 -15.44
C GLN A 350 -11.07 -4.74 -15.42
N ASN A 351 -10.78 -4.21 -14.23
CA ASN A 351 -9.96 -3.01 -14.10
C ASN A 351 -8.54 -3.21 -14.66
N VAL A 352 -7.92 -4.39 -14.48
CA VAL A 352 -6.61 -4.73 -15.08
C VAL A 352 -6.70 -4.72 -16.61
N THR A 353 -7.76 -5.27 -17.18
CA THR A 353 -8.01 -5.25 -18.62
C THR A 353 -8.16 -3.82 -19.13
N ASP A 354 -8.94 -2.99 -18.43
CA ASP A 354 -9.15 -1.59 -18.83
C ASP A 354 -7.88 -0.74 -18.63
N ALA A 355 -7.09 -1.00 -17.57
CA ALA A 355 -5.78 -0.40 -17.37
C ALA A 355 -4.81 -0.76 -18.52
N SER A 356 -4.79 -2.01 -18.97
CA SER A 356 -3.95 -2.47 -20.09
C SER A 356 -4.34 -1.78 -21.42
N LYS A 357 -5.63 -1.52 -21.63
CA LYS A 357 -6.12 -0.72 -22.77
C LYS A 357 -5.60 0.73 -22.68
N GLN A 358 -5.66 1.37 -21.50
CA GLN A 358 -5.14 2.72 -21.31
C GLN A 358 -3.62 2.76 -21.38
N ALA A 359 -2.90 1.75 -20.89
CA ALA A 359 -1.45 1.60 -21.08
C ALA A 359 -1.09 1.53 -22.58
N THR A 360 -1.89 0.82 -23.38
CA THR A 360 -1.74 0.82 -24.85
C THR A 360 -1.90 2.22 -25.44
N ASN A 361 -2.88 3.03 -24.96
CA ASN A 361 -3.06 4.41 -25.38
C ASN A 361 -1.87 5.30 -24.97
N LEU A 362 -1.30 5.05 -23.77
CA LEU A 362 -0.11 5.77 -23.31
C LEU A 362 1.11 5.48 -24.20
N VAL A 363 1.29 4.20 -24.61
CA VAL A 363 2.35 3.82 -25.56
C VAL A 363 2.14 4.50 -26.90
N LYS A 364 0.90 4.55 -27.43
CA LYS A 364 0.58 5.28 -28.68
C LYS A 364 0.91 6.76 -28.56
N ALA A 365 0.59 7.37 -27.42
CA ALA A 365 0.81 8.79 -27.19
C ALA A 365 2.27 9.22 -27.36
N ALA A 366 3.24 8.35 -26.99
CA ALA A 366 4.66 8.65 -27.13
C ALA A 366 5.11 8.87 -28.60
N PHE A 367 4.33 8.40 -29.57
CA PHE A 367 4.62 8.54 -31.01
C PHE A 367 3.72 9.57 -31.72
N LEU A 368 2.94 10.33 -30.96
CA LEU A 368 2.10 11.43 -31.45
C LEU A 368 2.76 12.79 -31.14
N PRO A 369 2.37 13.88 -31.84
CA PRO A 369 2.88 15.19 -31.55
C PRO A 369 2.65 15.62 -30.10
N HIS A 370 3.63 16.34 -29.54
CA HIS A 370 3.53 16.96 -28.21
C HIS A 370 3.60 18.47 -28.38
N VAL A 371 2.68 19.19 -27.76
CA VAL A 371 2.60 20.66 -27.79
C VAL A 371 2.51 21.18 -26.37
N ALA A 372 3.41 22.07 -26.01
CA ALA A 372 3.42 22.74 -24.70
C ALA A 372 3.63 24.24 -24.88
N LEU A 373 2.91 25.02 -24.10
CA LEU A 373 3.22 26.43 -23.89
C LEU A 373 4.31 26.54 -22.84
N THR A 374 5.34 27.33 -23.13
CA THR A 374 6.45 27.60 -22.21
C THR A 374 6.55 29.09 -21.99
N GLY A 375 6.91 29.50 -20.81
CA GLY A 375 7.20 30.90 -20.49
C GLY A 375 8.14 30.94 -19.31
N GLY A 376 8.92 32.04 -19.20
CA GLY A 376 9.82 32.12 -18.07
C GLY A 376 10.46 33.49 -17.92
N TYR A 377 11.11 33.66 -16.80
CA TYR A 377 11.96 34.77 -16.48
C TYR A 377 13.31 34.23 -16.08
N MET A 378 14.35 34.68 -16.76
CA MET A 378 15.74 34.30 -16.48
C MET A 378 16.51 35.53 -16.04
N ILE A 379 17.31 35.40 -15.02
CA ILE A 379 18.20 36.44 -14.51
C ILE A 379 19.63 35.91 -14.46
N SER A 380 20.59 36.74 -14.87
CA SER A 380 21.99 36.35 -14.78
C SER A 380 22.89 37.53 -14.39
N ASN A 381 24.03 37.25 -13.79
CA ASN A 381 25.14 38.11 -13.54
C ASN A 381 26.45 37.33 -13.83
N PRO A 382 27.29 37.71 -14.78
CA PRO A 382 27.17 38.86 -15.71
C PRO A 382 25.94 38.77 -16.63
N ASN A 383 25.48 39.95 -17.08
CA ASN A 383 24.37 40.04 -18.02
C ASN A 383 24.78 39.52 -19.40
N VAL A 384 24.31 38.35 -19.78
CA VAL A 384 24.64 37.74 -21.09
C VAL A 384 23.94 38.41 -22.28
N TRP A 385 22.94 39.25 -22.03
CA TRP A 385 22.11 39.87 -23.07
C TRP A 385 22.60 41.24 -23.49
N ASN A 386 23.49 41.88 -22.69
CA ASN A 386 24.01 43.21 -22.97
C ASN A 386 25.50 43.29 -22.60
N GLY A 387 26.36 42.70 -23.45
CA GLY A 387 27.82 42.84 -23.38
C GLY A 387 28.48 42.27 -22.13
N PHE A 388 27.88 41.32 -21.46
CA PHE A 388 28.42 40.66 -20.23
C PHE A 388 28.71 41.63 -19.08
N GLN A 389 27.95 42.74 -18.96
CA GLN A 389 28.11 43.69 -17.85
C GLN A 389 27.89 43.02 -16.50
N LYS A 390 28.68 43.38 -15.47
CA LYS A 390 28.58 42.90 -14.10
C LYS A 390 27.36 43.48 -13.36
N ASN A 391 26.17 43.19 -13.86
CA ASN A 391 24.92 43.54 -13.20
C ASN A 391 23.90 42.39 -13.38
N PHE A 392 22.96 42.30 -12.45
CA PHE A 392 21.82 41.38 -12.60
C PHE A 392 20.83 41.99 -13.60
N THR A 393 20.55 41.24 -14.65
CA THR A 393 19.53 41.61 -15.63
C THR A 393 18.68 40.40 -15.95
N GLY A 394 17.38 40.60 -15.99
CA GLY A 394 16.42 39.57 -16.30
C GLY A 394 15.77 39.74 -17.67
N VAL A 395 15.44 38.63 -18.27
CA VAL A 395 14.72 38.54 -19.54
C VAL A 395 13.55 37.57 -19.39
N TRP A 396 12.38 37.96 -19.86
CA TRP A 396 11.24 37.06 -19.94
C TRP A 396 11.10 36.51 -21.36
N ASN A 397 10.56 35.30 -21.46
CA ASN A 397 10.25 34.67 -22.72
C ASN A 397 8.87 33.96 -22.64
N VAL A 398 8.20 33.89 -23.78
CA VAL A 398 7.00 33.06 -23.98
C VAL A 398 7.15 32.38 -25.33
N GLY A 399 6.82 31.08 -25.37
CA GLY A 399 6.97 30.32 -26.59
C GLY A 399 6.06 29.07 -26.60
N VAL A 400 5.98 28.47 -27.74
CA VAL A 400 5.30 27.18 -27.95
C VAL A 400 6.36 26.15 -28.34
N LEU A 401 6.44 25.07 -27.55
CA LEU A 401 7.29 23.92 -27.86
C LEU A 401 6.45 22.88 -28.59
N VAL A 402 6.85 22.52 -29.80
CA VAL A 402 6.23 21.45 -30.58
C VAL A 402 7.28 20.38 -30.85
N GLN A 403 7.00 19.16 -30.40
CA GLN A 403 7.85 17.99 -30.63
C GLN A 403 7.05 16.95 -31.44
N ILE A 404 7.54 16.60 -32.63
CA ILE A 404 6.91 15.62 -33.52
C ILE A 404 7.91 14.52 -33.80
N PRO A 405 7.69 13.28 -33.30
CA PRO A 405 8.51 12.12 -33.68
C PRO A 405 8.25 11.77 -35.14
N VAL A 406 9.21 12.01 -36.02
CA VAL A 406 9.03 11.83 -37.47
C VAL A 406 9.40 10.41 -37.91
N TRP A 407 10.51 9.89 -37.42
CA TRP A 407 11.01 8.60 -37.89
C TRP A 407 11.73 7.81 -36.79
N ASN A 408 11.25 6.58 -36.52
CA ASN A 408 11.76 5.70 -35.46
C ASN A 408 11.87 4.25 -35.94
N TRP A 409 12.18 4.01 -37.20
CA TRP A 409 12.41 2.67 -37.75
C TRP A 409 11.31 1.64 -37.44
N GLY A 410 10.06 2.07 -37.28
CA GLY A 410 8.94 1.22 -36.97
C GLY A 410 8.79 0.85 -35.47
N GLU A 411 9.64 1.36 -34.57
CA GLU A 411 9.60 1.10 -33.13
C GLU A 411 8.20 1.29 -32.54
N GLY A 412 7.50 2.36 -32.92
CA GLY A 412 6.15 2.67 -32.46
C GLY A 412 5.15 1.57 -32.80
N ALA A 413 5.24 1.03 -34.04
CA ALA A 413 4.35 -0.04 -34.47
C ALA A 413 4.56 -1.33 -33.66
N TYR A 414 5.83 -1.70 -33.39
CA TYR A 414 6.14 -2.88 -32.58
C TYR A 414 5.73 -2.71 -31.12
N LYS A 415 6.01 -1.56 -30.51
CA LYS A 415 5.60 -1.26 -29.11
C LYS A 415 4.08 -1.26 -28.95
N VAL A 416 3.34 -0.70 -29.91
CA VAL A 416 1.88 -0.72 -29.88
C VAL A 416 1.32 -2.12 -30.06
N ARG A 417 1.93 -2.95 -30.94
CA ARG A 417 1.54 -4.36 -31.09
C ARG A 417 1.79 -5.16 -29.82
N ALA A 418 2.94 -4.96 -29.17
CA ALA A 418 3.26 -5.57 -27.88
C ALA A 418 2.27 -5.16 -26.78
N ALA A 419 1.95 -3.86 -26.67
CA ALA A 419 0.98 -3.36 -25.70
C ALA A 419 -0.44 -3.92 -25.95
N LYS A 420 -0.86 -4.04 -27.22
CA LYS A 420 -2.14 -4.68 -27.59
C LYS A 420 -2.14 -6.17 -27.20
N ALA A 421 -1.06 -6.89 -27.43
CA ALA A 421 -0.94 -8.29 -27.01
C ALA A 421 -1.04 -8.41 -25.48
N THR A 422 -0.40 -7.52 -24.73
CA THR A 422 -0.54 -7.46 -23.25
C THR A 422 -1.99 -7.22 -22.82
N ALA A 423 -2.70 -6.33 -23.49
CA ALA A 423 -4.14 -6.10 -23.21
C ALA A 423 -4.99 -7.33 -23.52
N HIS A 424 -4.63 -8.08 -24.56
CA HIS A 424 -5.32 -9.34 -24.90
C HIS A 424 -5.04 -10.44 -23.88
N ILE A 425 -3.79 -10.54 -23.37
CA ILE A 425 -3.44 -11.43 -22.26
C ILE A 425 -4.28 -11.11 -21.01
N ALA A 426 -4.44 -9.82 -20.67
CA ALA A 426 -5.26 -9.41 -19.55
C ALA A 426 -6.73 -9.83 -19.73
N GLN A 427 -7.29 -9.73 -20.96
CA GLN A 427 -8.64 -10.18 -21.26
C GLN A 427 -8.76 -11.71 -21.11
N MET A 428 -7.81 -12.47 -21.63
CA MET A 428 -7.81 -13.94 -21.48
C MET A 428 -7.73 -14.38 -20.02
N ASN A 429 -6.95 -13.70 -19.20
CA ASN A 429 -6.87 -13.97 -17.76
C ASN A 429 -8.20 -13.67 -17.05
N PHE A 430 -8.92 -12.63 -17.49
CA PHE A 430 -10.27 -12.34 -17.00
C PHE A 430 -11.25 -13.47 -17.35
N ASP A 431 -11.25 -13.94 -18.60
CA ASP A 431 -12.14 -14.99 -19.08
C ASP A 431 -11.85 -16.33 -18.38
N ASP A 432 -10.57 -16.73 -18.25
CA ASP A 432 -10.14 -17.92 -17.50
C ASP A 432 -10.56 -17.86 -16.03
N THR A 433 -10.41 -16.70 -15.38
CA THR A 433 -10.81 -16.53 -13.99
C THR A 433 -12.33 -16.57 -13.83
N ARG A 434 -13.08 -16.05 -14.80
CA ARG A 434 -14.54 -16.13 -14.82
C ARG A 434 -15.00 -17.60 -14.86
N GLU A 435 -14.39 -18.42 -15.72
CA GLU A 435 -14.68 -19.86 -15.80
C GLU A 435 -14.34 -20.58 -14.48
N LYS A 436 -13.17 -20.27 -13.89
CA LYS A 436 -12.76 -20.82 -12.58
C LYS A 436 -13.74 -20.45 -11.47
N ILE A 437 -14.26 -19.23 -11.46
CA ILE A 437 -15.27 -18.80 -10.49
C ILE A 437 -16.61 -19.55 -10.70
N GLN A 438 -17.04 -19.75 -11.94
CA GLN A 438 -18.22 -20.55 -12.24
C GLN A 438 -18.07 -21.99 -11.71
N LEU A 439 -16.90 -22.60 -11.94
CA LEU A 439 -16.58 -23.92 -11.40
C LEU A 439 -16.59 -23.91 -9.86
N GLN A 440 -16.00 -22.89 -9.22
CA GLN A 440 -15.96 -22.75 -7.76
C GLN A 440 -17.37 -22.63 -7.17
N VAL A 441 -18.26 -21.87 -7.79
CA VAL A 441 -19.67 -21.76 -7.34
C VAL A 441 -20.36 -23.12 -7.42
N THR A 442 -20.22 -23.82 -8.55
CA THR A 442 -20.80 -25.16 -8.73
C THR A 442 -20.25 -26.15 -7.69
N GLN A 443 -18.93 -26.17 -7.49
CA GLN A 443 -18.30 -27.01 -6.47
C GLN A 443 -18.81 -26.68 -5.06
N SER A 444 -19.00 -25.40 -4.73
CA SER A 444 -19.51 -24.96 -3.44
C SER A 444 -20.96 -25.42 -3.23
N GLN A 445 -21.79 -25.39 -4.27
CA GLN A 445 -23.16 -25.93 -4.22
C GLN A 445 -23.17 -27.44 -3.96
N PHE A 446 -22.27 -28.20 -4.61
CA PHE A 446 -22.12 -29.63 -4.34
C PHE A 446 -21.65 -29.90 -2.91
N LYS A 447 -20.69 -29.12 -2.39
CA LYS A 447 -20.22 -29.27 -1.01
C LYS A 447 -21.32 -29.05 0.03
N VAL A 448 -22.21 -28.07 -0.16
CA VAL A 448 -23.37 -27.86 0.73
C VAL A 448 -24.26 -29.08 0.73
N LYS A 449 -24.64 -29.60 -0.44
CA LYS A 449 -25.48 -30.83 -0.52
C LYS A 449 -24.79 -32.07 0.08
N GLU A 450 -23.47 -32.18 -0.08
CA GLU A 450 -22.67 -33.26 0.52
C GLU A 450 -22.66 -33.14 2.05
N ALA A 451 -22.42 -31.95 2.59
CA ALA A 451 -22.39 -31.70 4.03
C ALA A 451 -23.76 -32.04 4.69
N GLU A 452 -24.85 -31.65 4.04
CA GLU A 452 -26.20 -32.00 4.52
C GLU A 452 -26.45 -33.53 4.56
N LYS A 453 -26.01 -34.24 3.51
CA LYS A 453 -26.09 -35.70 3.48
C LYS A 453 -25.23 -36.34 4.58
N LYS A 454 -23.98 -35.83 4.76
CA LYS A 454 -23.08 -36.30 5.83
C LYS A 454 -23.70 -36.07 7.21
N LEU A 455 -24.31 -34.91 7.46
CA LEU A 455 -25.00 -34.63 8.71
C LEU A 455 -26.15 -35.61 8.98
N ASN A 456 -26.97 -35.91 7.97
CA ASN A 456 -28.06 -36.89 8.10
C ASN A 456 -27.55 -38.32 8.38
N MET A 457 -26.41 -38.70 7.78
CA MET A 457 -25.76 -40.00 8.07
C MET A 457 -25.17 -40.01 9.48
N ALA A 458 -24.49 -38.93 9.90
CA ALA A 458 -23.91 -38.82 11.24
C ALA A 458 -24.97 -38.89 12.33
N ARG A 459 -26.15 -38.26 12.12
CA ARG A 459 -27.30 -38.38 13.03
C ARG A 459 -27.84 -39.80 13.16
N LYS A 460 -27.89 -40.58 12.07
CA LYS A 460 -28.26 -42.00 12.13
C LYS A 460 -27.20 -42.83 12.84
N ASN A 461 -25.92 -42.51 12.55
CA ASN A 461 -24.79 -43.26 13.13
C ASN A 461 -24.70 -43.08 14.63
N ILE A 462 -24.94 -41.87 15.16
CA ILE A 462 -24.92 -41.64 16.60
C ILE A 462 -26.05 -42.42 17.33
N ASN A 463 -27.26 -42.42 16.77
CA ASN A 463 -28.36 -43.18 17.36
C ASN A 463 -28.02 -44.69 17.48
N SER A 464 -27.39 -45.27 16.44
CA SER A 464 -26.94 -46.66 16.43
C SER A 464 -25.80 -46.89 17.43
N ALA A 465 -24.86 -45.96 17.55
CA ALA A 465 -23.74 -46.06 18.47
C ALA A 465 -24.16 -45.91 19.94
N GLU A 466 -25.14 -45.07 20.24
CA GLU A 466 -25.73 -44.91 21.57
C GLU A 466 -26.44 -46.20 22.01
N GLU A 467 -27.22 -46.80 21.13
CA GLU A 467 -27.90 -48.08 21.45
C GLU A 467 -26.89 -49.21 21.59
N ASN A 468 -25.86 -49.30 20.73
CA ASN A 468 -24.76 -50.26 20.87
C ASN A 468 -24.05 -50.13 22.23
N LEU A 469 -23.72 -48.88 22.63
CA LEU A 469 -23.11 -48.61 23.95
C LEU A 469 -24.03 -49.02 25.10
N ARG A 470 -25.35 -48.76 24.99
CA ARG A 470 -26.33 -49.17 25.98
C ARG A 470 -26.38 -50.69 26.12
N CYS A 471 -26.44 -51.43 25.00
CA CYS A 471 -26.44 -52.89 24.97
C CYS A 471 -25.13 -53.47 25.53
N ALA A 472 -23.97 -52.90 25.15
CA ALA A 472 -22.67 -53.35 25.64
C ALA A 472 -22.53 -53.16 27.16
N ASN A 473 -22.94 -52.01 27.69
CA ASN A 473 -22.95 -51.77 29.14
C ASN A 473 -23.89 -52.70 29.91
N LEU A 474 -25.06 -53.05 29.35
CA LEU A 474 -25.98 -53.98 29.96
C LEU A 474 -25.42 -55.39 29.92
N GLY A 475 -24.94 -55.88 28.75
CA GLY A 475 -24.35 -57.21 28.61
C GLY A 475 -23.12 -57.42 29.50
N PHE A 476 -22.31 -56.34 29.70
CA PHE A 476 -21.19 -56.41 30.66
C PHE A 476 -21.65 -56.57 32.11
N LYS A 477 -22.69 -55.87 32.53
CA LYS A 477 -23.26 -56.01 33.88
C LYS A 477 -23.85 -57.40 34.12
N GLU A 478 -24.45 -58.01 33.11
CA GLU A 478 -25.00 -59.34 33.15
C GLU A 478 -23.95 -60.43 32.90
N GLY A 479 -22.66 -60.07 32.67
CA GLY A 479 -21.56 -61.02 32.45
C GLY A 479 -21.60 -61.75 31.10
N VAL A 480 -22.35 -61.23 30.11
CA VAL A 480 -22.48 -61.76 28.75
C VAL A 480 -21.48 -61.16 27.78
N MET A 481 -21.00 -59.97 28.07
CA MET A 481 -19.98 -59.23 27.27
C MET A 481 -18.71 -58.98 28.08
N ASP A 482 -17.57 -58.95 27.42
CA ASP A 482 -16.28 -58.68 28.05
C ASP A 482 -15.92 -57.19 28.09
N VAL A 483 -14.85 -56.84 28.79
CA VAL A 483 -14.33 -55.45 28.92
C VAL A 483 -13.97 -54.86 27.56
N THR A 484 -13.45 -55.67 26.63
CA THR A 484 -13.01 -55.26 25.30
C THR A 484 -14.20 -54.80 24.44
N ASP A 485 -15.33 -55.51 24.55
CA ASP A 485 -16.56 -55.16 23.83
C ASP A 485 -17.14 -53.83 24.30
N VAL A 486 -17.12 -53.55 25.60
CA VAL A 486 -17.55 -52.26 26.15
C VAL A 486 -16.64 -51.15 25.73
N MET A 487 -15.31 -51.34 25.76
CA MET A 487 -14.34 -50.34 25.28
C MET A 487 -14.52 -50.06 23.78
N ALA A 488 -14.79 -51.09 22.97
CA ALA A 488 -15.07 -50.90 21.53
C ALA A 488 -16.36 -50.10 21.32
N ALA A 489 -17.43 -50.38 22.06
CA ALA A 489 -18.69 -49.64 22.00
C ALA A 489 -18.53 -48.16 22.45
N GLN A 490 -17.77 -47.92 23.54
CA GLN A 490 -17.44 -46.56 24.00
C GLN A 490 -16.64 -45.79 22.95
N THR A 491 -15.65 -46.40 22.30
CA THR A 491 -14.87 -45.80 21.26
C THR A 491 -15.71 -45.47 20.01
N ALA A 492 -16.60 -46.41 19.61
CA ALA A 492 -17.53 -46.21 18.50
C ALA A 492 -18.50 -45.04 18.76
N TRP A 493 -19.01 -44.93 20.00
CA TRP A 493 -19.88 -43.84 20.42
C TRP A 493 -19.12 -42.50 20.38
N GLN A 494 -17.90 -42.43 20.92
CA GLN A 494 -17.06 -41.21 20.85
C GLN A 494 -16.80 -40.76 19.42
N GLN A 495 -16.46 -41.72 18.54
CA GLN A 495 -16.23 -41.43 17.11
C GLN A 495 -17.48 -40.90 16.40
N ALA A 496 -18.65 -41.54 16.67
CA ALA A 496 -19.92 -41.11 16.09
C ALA A 496 -20.34 -39.71 16.56
N GLN A 497 -20.14 -39.39 17.84
CA GLN A 497 -20.36 -38.02 18.37
C GLN A 497 -19.42 -37.00 17.74
N SER A 498 -18.12 -37.31 17.62
CA SER A 498 -17.15 -36.44 16.96
C SER A 498 -17.53 -36.18 15.48
N GLN A 499 -17.93 -37.23 14.75
CA GLN A 499 -18.40 -37.12 13.36
C GLN A 499 -19.67 -36.28 13.25
N LYS A 500 -20.60 -36.36 14.22
CA LYS A 500 -21.78 -35.48 14.24
C LYS A 500 -21.41 -34.03 14.45
N ILE A 501 -20.50 -33.71 15.41
CA ILE A 501 -20.00 -32.35 15.65
C ILE A 501 -19.34 -31.81 14.36
N ASP A 502 -18.45 -32.59 13.76
CA ASP A 502 -17.76 -32.19 12.52
C ASP A 502 -18.75 -31.94 11.37
N ALA A 503 -19.76 -32.78 11.21
CA ALA A 503 -20.79 -32.62 10.17
C ALA A 503 -21.67 -31.38 10.39
N GLU A 504 -22.03 -31.07 11.66
CA GLU A 504 -22.78 -29.85 12.00
C GLU A 504 -22.01 -28.59 11.67
N ILE A 505 -20.70 -28.55 11.98
CA ILE A 505 -19.80 -27.42 11.65
C ILE A 505 -19.58 -27.34 10.13
N ASP A 506 -19.42 -28.48 9.45
CA ASP A 506 -19.19 -28.56 8.01
C ASP A 506 -20.36 -27.94 7.20
N VAL A 507 -21.60 -28.16 7.65
CA VAL A 507 -22.79 -27.51 7.07
C VAL A 507 -22.70 -25.99 7.19
N LYS A 508 -22.27 -25.43 8.34
CA LYS A 508 -22.10 -23.99 8.52
C LYS A 508 -20.99 -23.44 7.63
N LEU A 509 -19.83 -24.09 7.62
CA LEU A 509 -18.67 -23.64 6.84
C LEU A 509 -18.91 -23.73 5.33
N THR A 510 -19.60 -24.76 4.85
CA THR A 510 -19.93 -24.89 3.42
C THR A 510 -20.94 -23.83 2.97
N GLN A 511 -21.91 -23.45 3.81
CA GLN A 511 -22.83 -22.32 3.53
C GLN A 511 -22.08 -20.99 3.45
N VAL A 512 -21.18 -20.71 4.40
CA VAL A 512 -20.32 -19.52 4.36
C VAL A 512 -19.43 -19.54 3.11
N GLY A 513 -18.88 -20.71 2.77
CA GLY A 513 -18.09 -20.92 1.56
C GLY A 513 -18.88 -20.62 0.27
N LEU A 514 -20.13 -21.03 0.19
CA LEU A 514 -21.03 -20.73 -0.92
C LEU A 514 -21.33 -19.23 -1.00
N ASN A 515 -21.62 -18.56 0.13
CA ASN A 515 -21.86 -17.12 0.17
C ASN A 515 -20.63 -16.32 -0.32
N LYS A 516 -19.41 -16.77 0.06
CA LYS A 516 -18.17 -16.22 -0.46
C LYS A 516 -18.04 -16.47 -1.97
N ALA A 517 -18.30 -17.70 -2.42
CA ALA A 517 -18.25 -18.05 -3.84
C ALA A 517 -19.23 -17.25 -4.70
N LEU A 518 -20.36 -16.86 -4.15
CA LEU A 518 -21.36 -15.98 -4.78
C LEU A 518 -21.02 -14.49 -4.65
N GLY A 519 -20.02 -14.10 -3.84
CA GLY A 519 -19.64 -12.70 -3.60
C GLY A 519 -20.63 -11.91 -2.73
N ILE A 520 -21.48 -12.59 -1.97
CA ILE A 520 -22.52 -12.00 -1.11
C ILE A 520 -22.16 -11.99 0.38
N LEU A 521 -20.95 -12.43 0.75
CA LEU A 521 -20.49 -12.42 2.14
C LEU A 521 -20.23 -10.97 2.59
N ARG A 522 -21.05 -10.50 3.52
CA ARG A 522 -21.01 -9.12 4.06
C ARG A 522 -21.03 -9.13 5.59
#